data_f33121df6a51a8d27b1b82a553231d80
#
_entry.id   f33121df6a51a8d27b1b82a553231d80
#
_cell.length_a   1.000
_cell.length_b   1.000
_cell.length_c   1.000
_cell.angle_alpha   90.00
_cell.angle_beta   90.00
_cell.angle_gamma   90.00
#
_symmetry.space_group_name_H-M   'P 1'
#
loop_
_entity.id
_entity.type
_entity.pdbx_description
1 polymer ?
#
loop_
_entity_poly.entity_id
_entity_poly.type
_entity_poly.pdbx_seq_one_letter_code
_entity_poly.pdbx_strand_id
1 'polypeptide(L)'
;MKKYQLLNTFQWLLMTLFFLFFIMGCDDDEKVREEEEKITIGEDQLAIELDAEVSSASIKFTALASWTATIKEAEVHNWVALSSKQGIGGLVTLNLILKKNTNKDDRYAVITIACGNSTKEINLSQAGSSLLIMDEADIKDFDKYYKPAEFSKMDMLRSDSKWSWFRSAQSEHFFVFWEAGFGDNPNADTVDAALRVDIDDLLEKAEQFYKTNIEVLKFAQLGEGKSYLDKYKMEIYLLYQTEWLATGSGYDNKIGALWVNPSTCQPVGSTIAHEIGHSFQYQVYCDKILQGNPDDLKCGFR
;
A
#
# COMPACT_ATOMS: atom_id res chain seq x y z
N MET A 1 -21.83 39.26 -32.75
CA MET A 1 -22.53 38.35 -33.69
C MET A 1 -21.96 38.55 -35.07
N LYS A 2 -21.69 37.52 -35.87
CA LYS A 2 -21.01 37.39 -37.18
C LYS A 2 -19.49 37.26 -37.09
N LYS A 3 -19.01 36.01 -36.86
CA LYS A 3 -17.66 35.57 -37.26
C LYS A 3 -17.50 34.01 -37.21
N TYR A 4 -18.50 33.27 -37.61
CA TYR A 4 -18.38 31.79 -37.73
C TYR A 4 -19.22 31.29 -38.92
N GLN A 5 -18.89 31.67 -40.15
CA GLN A 5 -19.51 31.10 -41.37
C GLN A 5 -18.61 31.23 -42.61
N LEU A 6 -17.31 30.97 -42.51
CA LEU A 6 -16.43 31.04 -43.69
C LEU A 6 -15.34 29.95 -43.70
N LEU A 7 -15.58 28.81 -43.07
CA LEU A 7 -14.58 27.72 -43.08
C LEU A 7 -15.09 26.38 -43.67
N ASN A 8 -16.31 26.28 -44.13
CA ASN A 8 -16.88 25.02 -44.65
C ASN A 8 -17.05 24.91 -46.16
N THR A 9 -16.61 25.88 -46.93
CA THR A 9 -16.74 25.83 -48.41
C THR A 9 -15.45 25.55 -49.18
N PHE A 10 -14.30 25.45 -48.48
CA PHE A 10 -13.01 25.20 -49.15
C PHE A 10 -12.58 23.74 -49.17
N GLN A 11 -13.28 22.87 -48.44
CA GLN A 11 -12.92 21.46 -48.31
C GLN A 11 -13.63 20.54 -49.30
N TRP A 12 -14.62 21.04 -50.06
CA TRP A 12 -15.37 20.24 -51.05
C TRP A 12 -14.91 20.43 -52.51
N LEU A 13 -13.97 21.35 -52.78
CA LEU A 13 -13.50 21.62 -54.15
C LEU A 13 -12.19 20.93 -54.53
N LEU A 14 -11.57 20.16 -53.60
CA LEU A 14 -10.33 19.41 -53.85
C LEU A 14 -10.53 17.90 -54.04
N MET A 15 -11.78 17.42 -54.04
CA MET A 15 -12.11 16.00 -54.18
C MET A 15 -12.69 15.58 -55.53
N THR A 16 -12.80 16.51 -56.49
CA THR A 16 -13.38 16.22 -57.84
C THR A 16 -12.42 16.35 -59.01
N LEU A 17 -11.10 16.48 -58.77
CA LEU A 17 -10.13 16.62 -59.88
C LEU A 17 -9.08 15.52 -59.95
N PHE A 18 -9.36 14.32 -59.40
CA PHE A 18 -8.40 13.18 -59.47
C PHE A 18 -9.02 11.90 -60.05
N PHE A 19 -10.06 12.07 -60.93
CA PHE A 19 -10.67 10.91 -61.60
C PHE A 19 -10.70 11.11 -63.09
N LEU A 20 -9.53 11.15 -63.75
CA LEU A 20 -9.42 10.94 -65.21
C LEU A 20 -7.94 10.99 -65.63
N PHE A 21 -7.24 9.88 -65.44
CA PHE A 21 -6.11 9.43 -66.26
C PHE A 21 -5.59 8.14 -65.65
N PHE A 22 -5.95 7.02 -66.25
CA PHE A 22 -5.09 5.89 -66.53
C PHE A 22 -5.94 4.70 -66.93
N ILE A 23 -6.21 4.66 -68.24
CA ILE A 23 -6.48 3.42 -68.93
C ILE A 23 -5.35 3.31 -69.96
N MET A 24 -4.34 2.49 -69.65
CA MET A 24 -3.58 1.70 -70.65
C MET A 24 -2.38 1.03 -69.92
N GLY A 25 -2.47 -0.29 -69.88
CA GLY A 25 -1.36 -1.19 -70.16
C GLY A 25 -0.41 -1.55 -69.02
N CYS A 26 -0.57 -2.68 -68.49
CA CYS A 26 0.25 -3.88 -68.61
C CYS A 26 -0.17 -4.86 -67.53
N ASP A 27 -0.47 -6.06 -67.93
CA ASP A 27 -0.48 -7.25 -67.09
C ASP A 27 0.92 -7.44 -66.50
N ASP A 28 1.01 -7.23 -65.20
CA ASP A 28 1.94 -7.93 -64.32
C ASP A 28 1.11 -8.32 -63.10
N ASP A 29 0.67 -9.57 -63.13
CA ASP A 29 0.15 -10.28 -61.96
C ASP A 29 1.23 -10.33 -60.88
N GLU A 30 1.53 -9.23 -60.19
CA GLU A 30 2.04 -9.27 -58.84
C GLU A 30 0.88 -9.76 -57.96
N LYS A 31 0.76 -11.09 -57.87
CA LYS A 31 0.11 -11.71 -56.73
C LYS A 31 0.76 -11.14 -55.49
N VAL A 32 0.10 -10.16 -54.88
CA VAL A 32 0.29 -9.84 -53.47
C VAL A 32 0.09 -11.18 -52.74
N ARG A 33 1.19 -11.88 -52.44
CA ARG A 33 1.16 -12.98 -51.51
C ARG A 33 0.71 -12.37 -50.21
N GLU A 34 -0.57 -12.55 -49.84
CA GLU A 34 -0.95 -12.43 -48.43
C GLU A 34 0.01 -13.34 -47.70
N GLU A 35 0.92 -12.74 -46.91
CA GLU A 35 1.78 -13.50 -46.01
C GLU A 35 0.87 -14.26 -45.06
N GLU A 36 0.83 -15.57 -45.23
CA GLU A 36 0.03 -16.46 -44.41
C GLU A 36 0.38 -16.25 -42.93
N GLU A 37 -0.60 -15.81 -42.18
CA GLU A 37 -0.40 -15.49 -40.76
C GLU A 37 -0.04 -16.78 -39.98
N LYS A 38 1.20 -16.86 -39.49
CA LYS A 38 1.76 -18.09 -38.85
C LYS A 38 1.36 -18.25 -37.40
N ILE A 39 0.75 -17.22 -36.78
CA ILE A 39 0.24 -17.26 -35.39
C ILE A 39 -1.21 -16.82 -35.41
N THR A 40 -2.10 -17.69 -34.96
CA THR A 40 -3.51 -17.35 -34.70
C THR A 40 -3.73 -17.32 -33.19
N ILE A 41 -4.23 -16.17 -32.71
CA ILE A 41 -4.54 -15.94 -31.29
C ILE A 41 -5.89 -15.22 -31.20
N GLY A 42 -6.73 -15.59 -30.24
CA GLY A 42 -8.00 -14.90 -30.02
C GLY A 42 -7.78 -13.45 -29.55
N GLU A 43 -8.65 -12.55 -29.94
CA GLU A 43 -8.58 -11.14 -29.53
C GLU A 43 -8.63 -11.00 -28.01
N ASP A 44 -9.37 -11.89 -27.32
CA ASP A 44 -9.45 -12.00 -25.86
C ASP A 44 -8.13 -12.38 -25.20
N GLN A 45 -7.17 -12.89 -25.96
CA GLN A 45 -5.85 -13.27 -25.46
C GLN A 45 -4.78 -12.19 -25.72
N LEU A 46 -5.10 -11.13 -26.45
CA LEU A 46 -4.17 -10.03 -26.76
C LEU A 46 -4.05 -9.02 -25.63
N ALA A 47 -5.04 -8.97 -24.74
CA ALA A 47 -5.02 -8.16 -23.51
C ALA A 47 -5.52 -9.03 -22.35
N ILE A 48 -4.68 -9.24 -21.35
CA ILE A 48 -4.98 -10.05 -20.17
C ILE A 48 -4.92 -9.15 -18.96
N GLU A 49 -6.07 -8.99 -18.31
CA GLU A 49 -6.20 -8.22 -17.07
C GLU A 49 -6.33 -9.18 -15.89
N LEU A 50 -5.52 -8.97 -14.86
CA LEU A 50 -5.41 -9.85 -13.70
C LEU A 50 -5.60 -9.07 -12.41
N ASP A 51 -6.25 -9.70 -11.42
CA ASP A 51 -6.30 -9.18 -10.07
C ASP A 51 -4.92 -9.29 -9.38
N ALA A 52 -4.68 -8.48 -8.36
CA ALA A 52 -3.43 -8.42 -7.61
C ALA A 52 -2.96 -9.78 -7.06
N GLU A 53 -3.90 -10.59 -6.60
CA GLU A 53 -3.65 -11.88 -5.94
C GLU A 53 -3.39 -13.05 -6.90
N VAL A 54 -3.59 -12.85 -8.22
CA VAL A 54 -3.42 -13.91 -9.22
C VAL A 54 -1.96 -14.31 -9.34
N SER A 55 -1.67 -15.61 -9.22
CA SER A 55 -0.32 -16.18 -9.29
C SER A 55 -0.05 -17.02 -10.56
N SER A 56 -1.05 -17.22 -11.40
CA SER A 56 -0.90 -17.92 -12.68
C SER A 56 -1.96 -17.49 -13.69
N ALA A 57 -1.59 -17.49 -14.97
CA ALA A 57 -2.48 -17.26 -16.10
C ALA A 57 -2.03 -18.13 -17.28
N SER A 58 -2.75 -18.13 -18.40
CA SER A 58 -2.35 -18.84 -19.60
C SER A 58 -2.73 -18.10 -20.86
N ILE A 59 -1.89 -18.20 -21.89
CA ILE A 59 -2.13 -17.71 -23.24
C ILE A 59 -2.35 -18.91 -24.15
N LYS A 60 -3.43 -18.92 -24.91
CA LYS A 60 -3.74 -19.97 -25.90
C LYS A 60 -3.59 -19.45 -27.31
N PHE A 61 -2.82 -20.11 -28.11
CA PHE A 61 -2.61 -19.74 -29.52
C PHE A 61 -2.31 -20.96 -30.40
N THR A 62 -2.44 -20.82 -31.69
CA THR A 62 -1.98 -21.80 -32.67
C THR A 62 -0.79 -21.24 -33.43
N ALA A 63 0.30 -22.02 -33.54
CA ALA A 63 1.47 -21.69 -34.35
C ALA A 63 1.62 -22.73 -35.48
N LEU A 64 1.88 -22.31 -36.71
CA LEU A 64 2.05 -23.20 -37.86
C LEU A 64 3.43 -23.89 -37.90
N ALA A 65 4.42 -23.33 -37.15
CA ALA A 65 5.78 -23.89 -37.04
C ALA A 65 6.34 -23.64 -35.64
N SER A 66 7.63 -23.89 -35.46
CA SER A 66 8.33 -23.59 -34.21
C SER A 66 8.18 -22.12 -33.83
N TRP A 67 7.89 -21.87 -32.55
CA TRP A 67 7.64 -20.55 -32.01
C TRP A 67 8.57 -20.22 -30.85
N THR A 68 8.72 -18.93 -30.60
CA THR A 68 9.43 -18.40 -29.43
C THR A 68 8.54 -17.39 -28.70
N ALA A 69 8.73 -17.28 -27.37
CA ALA A 69 8.07 -16.27 -26.56
C ALA A 69 9.08 -15.55 -25.66
N THR A 70 8.94 -14.22 -25.59
CA THR A 70 9.79 -13.35 -24.78
C THR A 70 8.95 -12.35 -24.00
N ILE A 71 9.47 -11.91 -22.87
CA ILE A 71 8.92 -10.77 -22.13
C ILE A 71 9.79 -9.56 -22.49
N LYS A 72 9.17 -8.48 -22.96
CA LYS A 72 9.89 -7.23 -23.25
C LYS A 72 10.42 -6.66 -21.93
N GLU A 73 11.70 -6.25 -21.93
CA GLU A 73 12.37 -5.73 -20.72
C GLU A 73 12.24 -6.66 -19.49
N ALA A 74 12.56 -7.95 -19.68
CA ALA A 74 12.37 -8.99 -18.66
C ALA A 74 13.05 -8.69 -17.31
N GLU A 75 14.14 -7.93 -17.31
CA GLU A 75 14.87 -7.54 -16.10
C GLU A 75 14.03 -6.61 -15.20
N VAL A 76 13.20 -5.76 -15.80
CA VAL A 76 12.29 -4.84 -15.09
C VAL A 76 11.04 -5.59 -14.63
N HIS A 77 10.57 -6.55 -15.45
CA HIS A 77 9.34 -7.29 -15.20
C HIS A 77 9.55 -8.64 -14.51
N ASN A 78 10.35 -8.67 -13.44
CA ASN A 78 10.69 -9.88 -12.67
C ASN A 78 9.49 -10.54 -11.93
N TRP A 79 8.30 -9.99 -12.09
CA TRP A 79 7.07 -10.48 -11.48
C TRP A 79 6.31 -11.48 -12.35
N VAL A 80 6.67 -11.61 -13.64
CA VAL A 80 6.08 -12.56 -14.58
C VAL A 80 7.18 -13.43 -15.20
N ALA A 81 6.92 -14.73 -15.32
CA ALA A 81 7.78 -15.69 -15.98
C ALA A 81 6.96 -16.59 -16.91
N LEU A 82 7.57 -17.02 -18.02
CA LEU A 82 6.97 -17.96 -18.96
C LEU A 82 7.33 -19.40 -18.60
N SER A 83 6.37 -20.31 -18.65
CA SER A 83 6.63 -21.77 -18.44
C SER A 83 7.51 -22.37 -19.53
N SER A 84 7.50 -21.79 -20.73
CA SER A 84 8.38 -22.13 -21.85
C SER A 84 8.68 -20.87 -22.68
N LYS A 85 9.90 -20.78 -23.21
CA LYS A 85 10.30 -19.69 -24.10
C LYS A 85 10.27 -20.08 -25.59
N GLN A 86 10.01 -21.37 -25.88
CA GLN A 86 9.93 -21.87 -27.25
C GLN A 86 9.16 -23.20 -27.30
N GLY A 87 8.71 -23.57 -28.50
CA GLY A 87 8.04 -24.85 -28.73
C GLY A 87 7.88 -25.16 -30.22
N ILE A 88 7.28 -26.30 -30.49
CA ILE A 88 6.91 -26.73 -31.87
C ILE A 88 5.54 -26.19 -32.23
N GLY A 89 5.20 -26.18 -33.53
CA GLY A 89 3.88 -25.78 -34.01
C GLY A 89 2.75 -26.66 -33.50
N GLY A 90 1.53 -26.14 -33.60
CA GLY A 90 0.28 -26.76 -33.16
C GLY A 90 -0.50 -25.84 -32.23
N LEU A 91 -1.52 -26.38 -31.55
CA LEU A 91 -2.26 -25.69 -30.51
C LEU A 91 -1.40 -25.65 -29.24
N VAL A 92 -1.14 -24.44 -28.75
CA VAL A 92 -0.24 -24.16 -27.62
C VAL A 92 -1.02 -23.54 -26.47
N THR A 93 -0.72 -23.99 -25.25
CA THR A 93 -1.07 -23.30 -24.01
C THR A 93 0.22 -22.89 -23.31
N LEU A 94 0.53 -21.61 -23.33
CA LEU A 94 1.68 -21.03 -22.64
C LEU A 94 1.25 -20.55 -21.25
N ASN A 95 1.74 -21.19 -20.21
CA ASN A 95 1.43 -20.79 -18.85
C ASN A 95 2.35 -19.66 -18.38
N LEU A 96 1.77 -18.71 -17.68
CA LEU A 96 2.44 -17.59 -17.01
C LEU A 96 2.52 -17.91 -15.51
N ILE A 97 3.69 -17.73 -14.94
CA ILE A 97 3.93 -17.80 -13.50
C ILE A 97 4.08 -16.37 -13.02
N LEU A 98 3.26 -15.98 -12.06
CA LEU A 98 3.13 -14.58 -11.62
C LEU A 98 3.47 -14.48 -10.13
N LYS A 99 4.12 -13.41 -9.73
CA LYS A 99 4.13 -13.00 -8.33
C LYS A 99 2.86 -12.20 -8.07
N LYS A 100 2.31 -12.29 -6.85
CA LYS A 100 1.23 -11.39 -6.42
C LYS A 100 1.71 -9.95 -6.44
N ASN A 101 0.84 -9.02 -6.82
CA ASN A 101 1.15 -7.60 -6.73
C ASN A 101 0.80 -7.10 -5.32
N THR A 102 1.81 -6.84 -4.52
CA THR A 102 1.66 -6.31 -3.15
C THR A 102 1.75 -4.79 -3.10
N ASN A 103 1.96 -4.12 -4.24
CA ASN A 103 2.00 -2.67 -4.35
C ASN A 103 0.61 -2.11 -4.65
N LYS A 104 0.40 -0.84 -4.34
CA LYS A 104 -0.85 -0.12 -4.61
C LYS A 104 -1.09 0.12 -6.11
N ASP A 105 -0.02 0.23 -6.88
CA ASP A 105 -0.10 0.59 -8.30
C ASP A 105 -0.23 -0.65 -9.19
N ASP A 106 -0.99 -0.49 -10.27
CA ASP A 106 -1.07 -1.48 -11.34
C ASP A 106 0.30 -1.65 -12.01
N ARG A 107 0.57 -2.85 -12.51
CA ARG A 107 1.80 -3.14 -13.25
C ARG A 107 1.53 -3.82 -14.56
N TYR A 108 2.42 -3.61 -15.52
CA TYR A 108 2.24 -3.97 -16.92
C TYR A 108 3.45 -4.73 -17.43
N ALA A 109 3.21 -5.64 -18.39
CA ALA A 109 4.26 -6.31 -19.14
C ALA A 109 3.75 -6.62 -20.55
N VAL A 110 4.66 -6.74 -21.51
CA VAL A 110 4.35 -7.15 -22.88
C VAL A 110 5.05 -8.47 -23.17
N ILE A 111 4.26 -9.46 -23.62
CA ILE A 111 4.75 -10.76 -24.04
C ILE A 111 4.69 -10.81 -25.56
N THR A 112 5.82 -11.06 -26.21
CA THR A 112 5.91 -11.22 -27.66
C THR A 112 6.04 -12.69 -28.03
N ILE A 113 5.12 -13.19 -28.86
CA ILE A 113 5.19 -14.54 -29.44
C ILE A 113 5.58 -14.37 -30.91
N ALA A 114 6.58 -15.12 -31.37
CA ALA A 114 7.08 -15.10 -32.75
C ALA A 114 7.06 -16.50 -33.36
N CYS A 115 6.66 -16.59 -34.65
CA CYS A 115 6.72 -17.81 -35.44
C CYS A 115 7.12 -17.44 -36.89
N GLY A 116 8.34 -17.72 -37.28
CA GLY A 116 8.91 -17.21 -38.53
C GLY A 116 8.92 -15.68 -38.54
N ASN A 117 8.26 -15.08 -39.54
CA ASN A 117 8.17 -13.63 -39.69
C ASN A 117 6.92 -13.03 -39.00
N SER A 118 6.02 -13.86 -38.47
CA SER A 118 4.82 -13.39 -37.75
C SER A 118 5.12 -13.18 -36.29
N THR A 119 4.66 -12.06 -35.75
CA THR A 119 4.74 -11.73 -34.31
C THR A 119 3.39 -11.28 -33.78
N LYS A 120 3.10 -11.62 -32.52
CA LYS A 120 1.92 -11.13 -31.78
C LYS A 120 2.41 -10.61 -30.43
N GLU A 121 1.93 -9.44 -30.06
CA GLU A 121 2.16 -8.88 -28.74
C GLU A 121 0.92 -9.06 -27.86
N ILE A 122 1.12 -9.48 -26.66
CA ILE A 122 0.09 -9.66 -25.63
C ILE A 122 0.37 -8.67 -24.50
N ASN A 123 -0.55 -7.79 -24.23
CA ASN A 123 -0.50 -6.85 -23.13
C ASN A 123 -1.01 -7.53 -21.87
N LEU A 124 -0.18 -7.59 -20.84
CA LEU A 124 -0.53 -8.12 -19.55
C LEU A 124 -0.58 -6.98 -18.55
N SER A 125 -1.69 -6.85 -17.83
CA SER A 125 -1.83 -5.96 -16.69
C SER A 125 -2.17 -6.74 -15.43
N GLN A 126 -1.62 -6.32 -14.31
CA GLN A 126 -2.02 -6.85 -13.01
C GLN A 126 -2.33 -5.68 -12.08
N ALA A 127 -3.56 -5.69 -11.56
CA ALA A 127 -4.05 -4.63 -10.67
C ALA A 127 -3.17 -4.47 -9.43
N GLY A 128 -3.15 -3.28 -8.89
CA GLY A 128 -2.56 -2.99 -7.59
C GLY A 128 -3.33 -3.68 -6.46
N SER A 129 -2.64 -4.01 -5.40
CA SER A 129 -3.26 -4.63 -4.23
C SER A 129 -3.99 -3.58 -3.39
N SER A 130 -5.21 -3.88 -3.00
CA SER A 130 -5.89 -3.15 -1.93
C SER A 130 -5.30 -3.51 -0.55
N LEU A 131 -4.65 -4.67 -0.46
CA LEU A 131 -3.93 -5.11 0.72
C LEU A 131 -2.45 -4.81 0.57
N LEU A 132 -1.96 -3.83 1.31
CA LEU A 132 -0.55 -3.50 1.37
C LEU A 132 0.10 -4.21 2.56
N ILE A 133 1.36 -4.63 2.37
CA ILE A 133 2.19 -5.24 3.42
C ILE A 133 3.48 -4.44 3.50
N MET A 134 3.81 -3.96 4.70
CA MET A 134 5.03 -3.20 4.96
C MET A 134 6.16 -4.13 5.41
N ASP A 135 7.40 -3.80 5.08
CA ASP A 135 8.56 -4.49 5.64
C ASP A 135 8.91 -3.87 7.00
N GLU A 136 9.26 -4.68 7.98
CA GLU A 136 9.73 -4.22 9.30
C GLU A 136 10.95 -3.29 9.17
N ALA A 137 11.81 -3.55 8.18
CA ALA A 137 13.01 -2.76 7.92
C ALA A 137 12.70 -1.32 7.48
N ASP A 138 11.50 -1.07 6.95
CA ASP A 138 11.05 0.26 6.52
C ASP A 138 10.45 1.08 7.69
N ILE A 139 10.24 0.44 8.86
CA ILE A 139 9.63 1.08 10.02
C ILE A 139 10.72 1.62 10.94
N LYS A 140 10.78 2.95 11.04
CA LYS A 140 11.72 3.60 11.96
C LYS A 140 11.45 3.19 13.41
N ASP A 141 12.50 2.87 14.18
CA ASP A 141 12.44 2.50 15.59
C ASP A 141 11.51 1.28 15.88
N PHE A 142 11.35 0.36 14.91
CA PHE A 142 10.50 -0.83 15.07
C PHE A 142 10.90 -1.67 16.30
N ASP A 143 12.17 -1.73 16.61
CA ASP A 143 12.74 -2.41 17.79
C ASP A 143 12.37 -1.76 19.12
N LYS A 144 11.88 -0.51 19.09
CA LYS A 144 11.36 0.22 20.28
C LYS A 144 9.85 0.05 20.47
N TYR A 145 9.17 -0.67 19.59
CA TYR A 145 7.76 -1.00 19.76
C TYR A 145 7.62 -2.25 20.63
N TYR A 146 6.78 -2.16 21.65
CA TYR A 146 6.36 -3.31 22.43
C TYR A 146 5.05 -3.84 21.87
N LYS A 147 5.06 -5.01 21.21
CA LYS A 147 3.82 -5.62 20.71
C LYS A 147 3.04 -6.26 21.86
N PRO A 148 1.89 -5.72 22.26
CA PRO A 148 1.08 -6.29 23.33
C PRO A 148 0.67 -7.74 23.06
N ALA A 149 0.57 -8.55 24.11
CA ALA A 149 0.18 -9.95 24.00
C ALA A 149 -1.22 -10.11 23.36
N GLU A 150 -2.13 -9.18 23.58
CA GLU A 150 -3.45 -9.17 22.94
C GLU A 150 -3.39 -9.01 21.42
N PHE A 151 -2.31 -8.42 20.89
CA PHE A 151 -2.07 -8.27 19.44
C PHE A 151 -1.22 -9.40 18.86
N SER A 152 -0.90 -10.44 19.63
CA SER A 152 -0.04 -11.55 19.19
C SER A 152 -0.48 -12.21 17.89
N LYS A 153 -1.80 -12.25 17.62
CA LYS A 153 -2.38 -12.80 16.40
C LYS A 153 -2.63 -11.74 15.32
N MET A 154 -2.39 -10.47 15.60
CA MET A 154 -2.57 -9.38 14.66
C MET A 154 -1.30 -9.16 13.87
N ASP A 155 -1.39 -9.11 12.56
CA ASP A 155 -0.29 -8.72 11.69
C ASP A 155 -0.39 -7.21 11.40
N MET A 156 0.33 -6.41 12.18
CA MET A 156 0.31 -4.95 12.08
C MET A 156 1.05 -4.41 10.84
N LEU A 157 1.78 -5.27 10.12
CA LEU A 157 2.41 -4.91 8.84
C LEU A 157 1.39 -4.84 7.69
N ARG A 158 0.19 -5.38 7.88
CA ARG A 158 -0.89 -5.36 6.90
C ARG A 158 -1.73 -4.10 7.02
N SER A 159 -2.09 -3.51 5.86
CA SER A 159 -2.91 -2.30 5.82
C SER A 159 -4.35 -2.49 6.33
N ASP A 160 -4.89 -3.73 6.29
CA ASP A 160 -6.24 -4.08 6.73
C ASP A 160 -6.34 -4.44 8.23
N SER A 161 -5.23 -4.51 8.95
CA SER A 161 -5.24 -4.76 10.39
C SER A 161 -5.89 -3.61 11.16
N LYS A 162 -6.54 -3.91 12.29
CA LYS A 162 -7.14 -2.88 13.15
C LYS A 162 -6.14 -1.79 13.49
N TRP A 163 -5.01 -2.19 14.06
CA TRP A 163 -3.82 -1.35 14.27
C TRP A 163 -2.80 -1.73 13.21
N SER A 164 -2.31 -0.74 12.47
CA SER A 164 -1.43 -0.98 11.34
C SER A 164 -0.36 0.09 11.25
N TRP A 165 0.85 -0.30 10.89
CA TRP A 165 1.94 0.63 10.63
C TRP A 165 1.66 1.61 9.48
N PHE A 166 0.75 1.27 8.55
CA PHE A 166 0.25 2.21 7.55
C PHE A 166 -0.57 3.36 8.14
N ARG A 167 -1.06 3.17 9.36
CA ARG A 167 -1.87 4.15 10.09
C ARG A 167 -1.23 4.39 11.45
N SER A 168 -0.01 4.91 11.40
CA SER A 168 0.78 5.23 12.58
C SER A 168 1.65 6.46 12.35
N ALA A 169 2.04 7.09 13.45
CA ALA A 169 3.08 8.10 13.51
C ALA A 169 3.88 7.91 14.80
N GLN A 170 5.01 8.60 14.93
CA GLN A 170 5.84 8.50 16.10
C GLN A 170 6.59 9.79 16.41
N SER A 171 6.87 9.97 17.67
CA SER A 171 7.81 10.97 18.20
C SER A 171 9.02 10.28 18.86
N GLU A 172 9.76 10.98 19.68
CA GLU A 172 10.91 10.42 20.41
C GLU A 172 10.49 9.31 21.38
N HIS A 173 9.36 9.50 22.11
CA HIS A 173 8.94 8.61 23.18
C HIS A 173 7.57 7.96 22.97
N PHE A 174 6.87 8.25 21.86
CA PHE A 174 5.55 7.71 21.58
C PHE A 174 5.45 7.09 20.18
N PHE A 175 4.65 6.01 20.10
CA PHE A 175 3.97 5.60 18.90
C PHE A 175 2.50 5.98 19.01
N VAL A 176 1.89 6.45 17.92
CA VAL A 176 0.44 6.60 17.81
C VAL A 176 -0.08 5.75 16.65
N PHE A 177 -1.14 5.01 16.91
CA PHE A 177 -1.87 4.20 15.93
C PHE A 177 -3.31 4.68 15.86
N TRP A 178 -3.91 4.66 14.68
CA TRP A 178 -5.32 5.03 14.51
C TRP A 178 -6.09 4.01 13.68
N GLU A 179 -7.41 3.93 13.93
CA GLU A 179 -8.29 3.00 13.25
C GLU A 179 -8.52 3.39 11.79
N ALA A 180 -8.91 2.41 10.95
CA ALA A 180 -9.08 2.54 9.50
C ALA A 180 -10.10 3.62 9.08
N GLY A 181 -11.08 3.94 9.95
CA GLY A 181 -12.06 4.98 9.68
C GLY A 181 -11.48 6.37 9.43
N PHE A 182 -10.29 6.65 9.92
CA PHE A 182 -9.58 7.91 9.66
C PHE A 182 -8.88 7.95 8.29
N GLY A 183 -8.74 6.81 7.59
CA GLY A 183 -7.89 6.72 6.42
C GLY A 183 -6.41 6.91 6.76
N ASP A 184 -5.64 7.43 5.79
CA ASP A 184 -4.18 7.59 5.93
C ASP A 184 -3.79 8.78 6.81
N ASN A 185 -4.68 9.76 6.97
CA ASN A 185 -4.43 10.97 7.78
C ASN A 185 -5.67 11.37 8.58
N PRO A 186 -5.60 11.28 9.93
CA PRO A 186 -6.72 11.67 10.81
C PRO A 186 -7.15 13.14 10.70
N ASN A 187 -6.30 14.03 10.19
CA ASN A 187 -6.62 15.46 9.99
C ASN A 187 -7.05 15.80 8.56
N ALA A 188 -7.26 14.81 7.69
CA ALA A 188 -7.66 15.06 6.31
C ALA A 188 -9.06 15.66 6.19
N ASP A 189 -9.30 16.46 5.14
CA ASP A 189 -10.63 17.07 4.86
C ASP A 189 -11.71 16.01 4.56
N THR A 190 -11.32 14.79 4.21
CA THR A 190 -12.21 13.64 4.02
C THR A 190 -12.75 13.05 5.33
N VAL A 191 -12.14 13.36 6.47
CA VAL A 191 -12.60 12.96 7.80
C VAL A 191 -13.62 13.98 8.29
N ASP A 192 -14.71 13.50 8.92
CA ASP A 192 -15.68 14.38 9.55
C ASP A 192 -14.98 15.34 10.54
N ALA A 193 -15.32 16.63 10.49
CA ALA A 193 -14.68 17.65 11.31
C ALA A 193 -14.73 17.34 12.81
N ALA A 194 -15.81 16.68 13.29
CA ALA A 194 -15.94 16.26 14.68
C ALA A 194 -14.99 15.09 15.05
N LEU A 195 -14.44 14.40 14.05
CA LEU A 195 -13.54 13.26 14.24
C LEU A 195 -12.09 13.58 13.86
N ARG A 196 -11.79 14.77 13.35
CA ARG A 196 -10.41 15.12 12.96
C ARG A 196 -9.49 15.22 14.16
N VAL A 197 -8.29 14.72 14.02
CA VAL A 197 -7.23 14.83 15.01
C VAL A 197 -5.93 15.25 14.33
N ASP A 198 -5.33 16.32 14.83
CA ASP A 198 -4.00 16.73 14.46
C ASP A 198 -2.99 15.85 15.22
N ILE A 199 -2.39 14.89 14.49
CA ILE A 199 -1.44 13.93 15.07
C ILE A 199 -0.13 14.60 15.47
N ASP A 200 0.29 15.62 14.75
CA ASP A 200 1.53 16.36 15.08
C ASP A 200 1.34 17.14 16.39
N ASP A 201 0.20 17.84 16.56
CA ASP A 201 -0.14 18.50 17.83
C ASP A 201 -0.28 17.50 18.98
N LEU A 202 -0.89 16.33 18.74
CA LEU A 202 -1.01 15.28 19.74
C LEU A 202 0.37 14.79 20.20
N LEU A 203 1.26 14.49 19.28
CA LEU A 203 2.61 14.00 19.60
C LEU A 203 3.47 15.08 20.25
N GLU A 204 3.43 16.31 19.75
CA GLU A 204 4.17 17.44 20.36
C GLU A 204 3.79 17.62 21.84
N LYS A 205 2.49 17.65 22.12
CA LYS A 205 2.01 17.82 23.50
C LYS A 205 2.26 16.59 24.36
N ALA A 206 2.14 15.37 23.80
CA ALA A 206 2.49 14.15 24.50
C ALA A 206 3.97 14.16 24.97
N GLU A 207 4.88 14.64 24.12
CA GLU A 207 6.28 14.83 24.50
C GLU A 207 6.47 15.83 25.64
N GLN A 208 5.73 16.94 25.63
CA GLN A 208 5.77 17.91 26.73
C GLN A 208 5.28 17.30 28.05
N PHE A 209 4.23 16.50 28.00
CA PHE A 209 3.70 15.79 29.17
C PHE A 209 4.65 14.67 29.61
N TYR A 210 5.27 13.93 28.68
CA TYR A 210 6.30 12.95 28.97
C TYR A 210 7.46 13.59 29.74
N LYS A 211 8.01 14.68 29.22
CA LYS A 211 9.09 15.43 29.87
C LYS A 211 8.70 15.90 31.27
N THR A 212 7.48 16.36 31.48
CA THR A 212 6.99 16.76 32.79
C THR A 212 6.98 15.57 33.77
N ASN A 213 6.48 14.40 33.32
CA ASN A 213 6.41 13.21 34.15
C ASN A 213 7.81 12.65 34.50
N ILE A 214 8.77 12.73 33.57
CA ILE A 214 10.14 12.26 33.80
C ILE A 214 10.95 13.29 34.61
N GLU A 215 11.00 14.55 34.16
CA GLU A 215 11.94 15.53 34.71
C GLU A 215 11.45 16.20 36.00
N VAL A 216 10.15 16.47 36.10
CA VAL A 216 9.55 17.20 37.20
C VAL A 216 8.97 16.24 38.23
N LEU A 217 8.09 15.34 37.84
CA LEU A 217 7.36 14.43 38.70
C LEU A 217 8.17 13.19 39.06
N LYS A 218 9.23 12.86 38.32
CA LYS A 218 10.15 11.73 38.57
C LYS A 218 9.46 10.37 38.67
N PHE A 219 8.43 10.14 37.81
CA PHE A 219 7.69 8.87 37.84
C PHE A 219 8.53 7.68 37.41
N ALA A 220 9.47 7.84 36.45
CA ALA A 220 10.36 6.78 36.04
C ALA A 220 11.81 7.25 36.09
N GLN A 221 12.70 6.32 36.41
CA GLN A 221 14.15 6.54 36.37
C GLN A 221 14.69 5.90 35.09
N LEU A 222 15.09 6.74 34.15
CA LEU A 222 15.67 6.32 32.88
C LEU A 222 17.17 6.01 33.05
N GLY A 223 17.67 5.16 32.17
CA GLY A 223 19.04 4.66 32.17
C GLY A 223 19.21 3.46 33.10
N GLU A 224 20.33 2.79 32.97
CA GLU A 224 20.74 1.67 33.81
C GLU A 224 19.78 0.46 33.83
N GLY A 225 18.83 0.35 32.86
CA GLY A 225 17.87 -0.76 32.78
C GLY A 225 16.82 -0.76 33.90
N LYS A 226 16.57 0.38 34.56
CA LYS A 226 15.62 0.50 35.66
C LYS A 226 14.17 0.71 35.19
N SER A 227 13.98 1.11 33.95
CA SER A 227 12.66 1.28 33.33
C SER A 227 12.59 0.59 31.99
N TYR A 228 11.41 0.09 31.63
CA TYR A 228 11.13 -0.38 30.27
C TYR A 228 11.14 0.76 29.25
N LEU A 229 11.01 2.02 29.69
CA LEU A 229 11.15 3.21 28.84
C LEU A 229 12.58 3.40 28.30
N ASP A 230 13.58 2.72 28.87
CA ASP A 230 14.94 2.66 28.32
C ASP A 230 14.99 1.95 26.97
N LYS A 231 13.98 1.11 26.68
CA LYS A 231 13.90 0.30 25.47
C LYS A 231 12.70 0.64 24.61
N TYR A 232 11.53 0.85 25.20
CA TYR A 232 10.27 0.94 24.50
C TYR A 232 9.68 2.35 24.57
N LYS A 233 9.01 2.76 23.50
CA LYS A 233 8.17 3.96 23.48
C LYS A 233 6.78 3.64 24.04
N MET A 234 6.15 4.62 24.66
CA MET A 234 4.73 4.53 25.06
C MET A 234 3.82 4.51 23.84
N GLU A 235 2.60 4.03 23.99
CA GLU A 235 1.68 3.79 22.89
C GLU A 235 0.38 4.59 23.08
N ILE A 236 -0.08 5.21 21.96
CA ILE A 236 -1.35 5.94 21.89
C ILE A 236 -2.21 5.25 20.85
N TYR A 237 -3.47 4.93 21.20
CA TYR A 237 -4.43 4.30 20.34
C TYR A 237 -5.62 5.23 20.13
N LEU A 238 -5.77 5.79 18.92
CA LEU A 238 -6.84 6.70 18.55
C LEU A 238 -7.99 5.93 17.90
N LEU A 239 -9.14 5.91 18.58
CA LEU A 239 -10.35 5.20 18.15
C LEU A 239 -11.23 6.10 17.28
N TYR A 240 -11.73 5.55 16.18
CA TYR A 240 -12.66 6.24 15.28
C TYR A 240 -14.10 6.17 15.80
N GLN A 241 -14.42 7.02 16.78
CA GLN A 241 -15.73 7.05 17.40
C GLN A 241 -16.06 8.44 17.96
N THR A 242 -17.35 8.73 18.04
CA THR A 242 -17.86 9.97 18.66
C THR A 242 -18.11 9.84 20.17
N GLU A 243 -18.31 8.61 20.64
CA GLU A 243 -18.46 8.36 22.08
C GLU A 243 -17.17 8.71 22.82
N TRP A 244 -17.33 9.51 23.89
CA TRP A 244 -16.18 9.98 24.66
C TRP A 244 -15.42 8.81 25.29
N LEU A 245 -14.12 8.78 25.10
CA LEU A 245 -13.22 7.84 25.72
C LEU A 245 -11.84 8.48 25.92
N ALA A 246 -11.36 8.42 27.14
CA ALA A 246 -9.96 8.63 27.48
C ALA A 246 -9.59 7.68 28.60
N THR A 247 -8.53 6.90 28.41
CA THR A 247 -8.04 5.95 29.41
C THR A 247 -6.54 5.82 29.31
N GLY A 248 -5.84 6.15 30.39
CA GLY A 248 -4.42 5.87 30.54
C GLY A 248 -4.20 4.61 31.37
N SER A 249 -3.40 3.69 30.88
CA SER A 249 -3.00 2.44 31.53
C SER A 249 -1.73 1.88 30.85
N GLY A 250 -1.73 0.62 30.47
CA GLY A 250 -0.64 0.01 29.70
C GLY A 250 -0.83 -1.48 29.45
N TYR A 251 0.21 -2.10 28.92
CA TYR A 251 0.20 -3.49 28.48
C TYR A 251 1.21 -4.37 29.24
N ASP A 252 0.79 -5.58 29.57
CA ASP A 252 1.59 -6.75 29.94
C ASP A 252 2.60 -6.51 31.07
N ASN A 253 2.36 -5.52 31.93
CA ASN A 253 3.31 -5.04 32.94
C ASN A 253 4.67 -4.62 32.32
N LYS A 254 4.63 -4.02 31.13
CA LYS A 254 5.80 -3.60 30.37
C LYS A 254 5.77 -2.11 30.04
N ILE A 255 4.72 -1.62 29.39
CA ILE A 255 4.72 -0.29 28.84
C ILE A 255 3.39 0.43 29.11
N GLY A 256 3.47 1.73 29.39
CA GLY A 256 2.32 2.61 29.47
C GLY A 256 1.70 2.85 28.11
N ALA A 257 0.37 2.88 28.08
CA ALA A 257 -0.40 3.16 26.88
C ALA A 257 -1.66 3.97 27.22
N LEU A 258 -2.22 4.66 26.23
CA LEU A 258 -3.50 5.34 26.37
C LEU A 258 -4.39 5.12 25.14
N TRP A 259 -5.68 5.09 25.39
CA TRP A 259 -6.74 4.98 24.40
C TRP A 259 -7.57 6.24 24.44
N VAL A 260 -7.74 6.89 23.30
CA VAL A 260 -8.39 8.19 23.20
C VAL A 260 -9.32 8.23 21.99
N ASN A 261 -10.35 9.06 22.05
CA ASN A 261 -11.19 9.39 20.91
C ASN A 261 -10.94 10.86 20.48
N PRO A 262 -11.39 11.28 19.28
CA PRO A 262 -11.15 12.62 18.75
C PRO A 262 -11.54 13.77 19.66
N SER A 263 -12.69 13.68 20.36
CA SER A 263 -13.18 14.75 21.23
C SER A 263 -12.23 15.06 22.40
N THR A 264 -11.35 14.13 22.78
CA THR A 264 -10.34 14.33 23.83
C THR A 264 -9.06 14.99 23.29
N CYS A 265 -8.93 15.05 21.99
CA CYS A 265 -7.82 15.66 21.25
C CYS A 265 -8.20 17.03 20.61
N GLN A 266 -9.37 17.59 20.92
CA GLN A 266 -9.91 18.82 20.34
C GLN A 266 -10.28 19.84 21.41
N PRO A 267 -9.34 20.62 21.96
CA PRO A 267 -7.87 20.60 21.72
C PRO A 267 -7.15 19.52 22.53
N VAL A 268 -5.96 19.12 22.11
CA VAL A 268 -5.05 18.33 22.93
C VAL A 268 -4.66 19.15 24.16
N GLY A 269 -4.97 18.67 25.35
CA GLY A 269 -4.79 19.44 26.58
C GLY A 269 -4.85 18.60 27.86
N SER A 270 -5.61 19.10 28.86
CA SER A 270 -5.65 18.50 30.20
C SER A 270 -6.08 17.06 30.25
N THR A 271 -7.01 16.62 29.36
CA THR A 271 -7.44 15.23 29.29
C THR A 271 -6.28 14.33 28.89
N ILE A 272 -5.56 14.67 27.84
CA ILE A 272 -4.40 13.87 27.38
C ILE A 272 -3.28 13.90 28.42
N ALA A 273 -3.02 15.05 29.03
CA ALA A 273 -2.06 15.14 30.14
C ALA A 273 -2.41 14.22 31.32
N HIS A 274 -3.70 14.16 31.67
CA HIS A 274 -4.21 13.29 32.74
C HIS A 274 -4.03 11.80 32.40
N GLU A 275 -4.39 11.39 31.20
CA GLU A 275 -4.27 9.99 30.76
C GLU A 275 -2.79 9.56 30.61
N ILE A 276 -1.93 10.43 30.13
CA ILE A 276 -0.48 10.19 30.15
C ILE A 276 0.01 10.04 31.59
N GLY A 277 -0.48 10.85 32.52
CA GLY A 277 -0.21 10.68 33.95
C GLY A 277 -0.58 9.29 34.47
N HIS A 278 -1.76 8.76 34.12
CA HIS A 278 -2.15 7.38 34.46
C HIS A 278 -1.24 6.33 33.79
N SER A 279 -0.85 6.54 32.52
CA SER A 279 0.09 5.66 31.84
C SER A 279 1.46 5.64 32.54
N PHE A 280 1.94 6.77 33.05
CA PHE A 280 3.15 6.84 33.87
C PHE A 280 2.99 6.17 35.23
N GLN A 281 1.84 6.31 35.86
CA GLN A 281 1.57 5.59 37.09
C GLN A 281 1.63 4.07 36.85
N TYR A 282 1.04 3.58 35.73
CA TYR A 282 1.20 2.18 35.33
C TYR A 282 2.66 1.81 35.05
N GLN A 283 3.44 2.71 34.44
CA GLN A 283 4.87 2.51 34.19
C GLN A 283 5.68 2.34 35.50
N VAL A 284 5.37 3.10 36.55
CA VAL A 284 5.96 2.90 37.89
C VAL A 284 5.74 1.48 38.39
N TYR A 285 4.55 0.94 38.19
CA TYR A 285 4.25 -0.45 38.52
C TYR A 285 5.09 -1.43 37.71
N CYS A 286 5.17 -1.24 36.40
CA CYS A 286 5.99 -2.05 35.50
C CYS A 286 7.46 -2.05 35.91
N ASP A 287 8.01 -0.88 36.23
CA ASP A 287 9.41 -0.71 36.58
C ASP A 287 9.75 -1.32 37.94
N LYS A 288 8.82 -1.29 38.88
CA LYS A 288 8.99 -2.01 40.17
C LYS A 288 9.06 -3.53 39.99
N ILE A 289 8.23 -4.08 39.10
CA ILE A 289 8.29 -5.50 38.73
C ILE A 289 9.63 -5.81 38.06
N LEU A 290 10.07 -4.98 37.11
CA LEU A 290 11.36 -5.12 36.43
C LEU A 290 12.53 -5.17 37.42
N GLN A 291 12.50 -4.33 38.47
CA GLN A 291 13.54 -4.22 39.51
C GLN A 291 13.43 -5.29 40.57
N GLY A 292 12.49 -6.23 40.51
CA GLY A 292 12.31 -7.31 41.47
C GLY A 292 11.64 -6.90 42.77
N ASN A 293 10.93 -5.76 42.80
CA ASN A 293 10.29 -5.21 44.01
C ASN A 293 8.73 -5.21 43.88
N PRO A 294 8.07 -6.34 43.57
CA PRO A 294 6.64 -6.38 43.39
C PRO A 294 5.82 -6.06 44.65
N ASP A 295 6.38 -6.26 45.82
CA ASP A 295 5.69 -6.05 47.12
C ASP A 295 5.60 -4.58 47.54
N ASP A 296 6.34 -3.68 46.86
CA ASP A 296 6.32 -2.23 47.15
C ASP A 296 5.22 -1.50 46.36
N LEU A 297 4.20 -2.25 45.93
CA LEU A 297 3.06 -1.80 45.09
C LEU A 297 1.97 -1.08 45.89
N LYS A 298 2.25 -0.60 47.10
CA LYS A 298 1.30 0.15 47.95
C LYS A 298 1.01 1.58 47.46
N CYS A 299 1.49 1.96 46.27
CA CYS A 299 1.05 3.18 45.59
C CYS A 299 -0.31 2.93 44.98
N GLY A 300 -1.34 3.32 45.71
CA GLY A 300 -2.73 3.04 45.35
C GLY A 300 -3.13 3.53 43.97
N PHE A 301 -3.37 2.57 43.10
CA PHE A 301 -4.32 2.71 42.05
C PHE A 301 -5.64 2.08 42.50
N ARG A 302 -6.64 2.89 42.73
CA ARG A 302 -8.05 2.51 42.78
C ARG A 302 -8.82 3.45 41.89
#